data_4aaec8b8da984f34b98933b31c7242f3
#
_entry.id   4aaec8b8da984f34b98933b31c7242f3
#
_cell.length_a   1.000
_cell.length_b   1.000
_cell.length_c   1.000
_cell.angle_alpha   90.00
_cell.angle_beta   90.00
_cell.angle_gamma   90.00
#
_symmetry.space_group_name_H-M   'P 1'
#
loop_
_entity.id
_entity.type
_entity.pdbx_description
1 polymer ?
#
loop_
_entity_poly.entity_id
_entity_poly.type
_entity_poly.pdbx_seq_one_letter_code
_entity_poly.pdbx_strand_id
1 'polypeptide(L)'
;KGYLWLCLPYLNGEGTTNVKSWWGSKPGHDPLPTVNYCLEAVKLACASYGGDREKLVLCGFSRGAIACNFIGLHNDRISGLWRAFIPYSHYDGVRKWGYPGADRDSALQRLRRLGQRPQFICGEGDNARETARYLAETKVDGKFTIRGTGFRNHNDAWLLRPSVVRRELRVWLVRALK
;
A
#
# COMPACT_ATOMS: atom_id res chain seq x y z
N LYS A 1 10.39 20.54 9.05
CA LYS A 1 10.29 19.63 7.88
C LYS A 1 8.89 19.02 7.88
N GLY A 2 8.14 19.18 6.77
CA GLY A 2 6.79 18.63 6.57
C GLY A 2 6.82 17.41 5.67
N TYR A 3 5.62 16.89 5.37
CA TYR A 3 5.40 15.83 4.38
C TYR A 3 4.65 16.41 3.18
N LEU A 4 5.02 15.98 1.99
CA LEU A 4 4.25 16.20 0.78
C LEU A 4 3.27 15.04 0.62
N TRP A 5 1.98 15.34 0.48
CA TRP A 5 0.93 14.36 0.24
C TRP A 5 0.57 14.35 -1.24
N LEU A 6 0.66 13.16 -1.84
CA LEU A 6 0.26 12.92 -3.21
C LEU A 6 -0.85 11.88 -3.23
N CYS A 7 -2.06 12.27 -3.67
CA CYS A 7 -3.19 11.38 -3.83
C CYS A 7 -3.23 10.85 -5.26
N LEU A 8 -3.13 9.54 -5.43
CA LEU A 8 -3.08 8.88 -6.72
C LEU A 8 -4.40 8.15 -6.99
N PRO A 9 -5.12 8.45 -8.08
CA PRO A 9 -6.30 7.71 -8.50
C PRO A 9 -5.92 6.37 -9.12
N TYR A 10 -6.90 5.46 -9.22
CA TYR A 10 -6.83 4.35 -10.16
C TYR A 10 -7.30 4.81 -11.52
N LEU A 11 -6.65 4.35 -12.57
CA LEU A 11 -7.03 4.62 -13.94
C LEU A 11 -7.75 3.43 -14.58
N ASN A 12 -8.59 3.70 -15.58
CA ASN A 12 -9.13 2.67 -16.47
C ASN A 12 -8.04 2.00 -17.31
N GLY A 13 -8.39 0.96 -18.07
CA GLY A 13 -7.44 0.20 -18.90
C GLY A 13 -6.76 1.02 -19.98
N GLU A 14 -7.38 2.09 -20.46
CA GLU A 14 -6.82 3.02 -21.44
C GLU A 14 -5.98 4.14 -20.83
N GLY A 15 -6.00 4.30 -19.49
CA GLY A 15 -5.27 5.37 -18.80
C GLY A 15 -5.85 6.77 -18.97
N THR A 16 -7.10 6.89 -19.41
CA THR A 16 -7.71 8.17 -19.80
C THR A 16 -8.64 8.76 -18.74
N THR A 17 -9.16 7.93 -17.83
CA THR A 17 -10.13 8.35 -16.81
C THR A 17 -9.88 7.67 -15.46
N ASN A 18 -10.26 8.37 -14.37
CA ASN A 18 -10.22 7.81 -13.04
C ASN A 18 -11.33 6.79 -12.81
N VAL A 19 -11.03 5.71 -12.11
CA VAL A 19 -12.00 4.68 -11.71
C VAL A 19 -12.11 4.56 -10.21
N LYS A 20 -13.32 4.23 -9.70
CA LYS A 20 -13.61 4.27 -8.26
C LYS A 20 -13.35 2.95 -7.53
N SER A 21 -13.42 1.82 -8.21
CA SER A 21 -13.41 0.51 -7.54
C SER A 21 -12.04 -0.17 -7.58
N TRP A 22 -11.58 -0.51 -8.76
CA TRP A 22 -10.33 -1.21 -8.99
C TRP A 22 -9.64 -0.62 -10.22
N TRP A 23 -8.31 -0.69 -10.25
CA TRP A 23 -7.50 -0.33 -11.40
C TRP A 23 -7.92 -1.08 -12.65
N GLY A 24 -7.73 -0.43 -13.81
CA GLY A 24 -7.92 -1.02 -15.12
C GLY A 24 -9.37 -1.16 -15.57
N SER A 25 -10.35 -1.00 -14.68
CA SER A 25 -11.78 -1.24 -14.94
C SER A 25 -12.10 -2.59 -15.65
N LYS A 26 -13.38 -2.95 -15.72
CA LYS A 26 -13.78 -4.19 -16.41
C LYS A 26 -13.73 -4.01 -17.95
N PRO A 27 -13.52 -5.11 -18.71
CA PRO A 27 -13.36 -6.49 -18.25
C PRO A 27 -11.93 -6.89 -17.86
N GLY A 28 -10.90 -6.18 -18.32
CA GLY A 28 -9.52 -6.66 -18.24
C GLY A 28 -8.77 -6.35 -16.92
N HIS A 29 -9.21 -5.32 -16.19
CA HIS A 29 -8.52 -4.85 -14.97
C HIS A 29 -6.99 -4.66 -15.15
N ASP A 30 -6.56 -4.12 -16.32
CA ASP A 30 -5.14 -3.87 -16.55
C ASP A 30 -4.60 -2.83 -15.55
N PRO A 31 -3.64 -3.17 -14.69
CA PRO A 31 -3.06 -2.25 -13.72
C PRO A 31 -2.01 -1.31 -14.30
N LEU A 32 -1.48 -1.59 -15.49
CA LEU A 32 -0.34 -0.86 -16.06
C LEU A 32 -0.57 0.64 -16.23
N PRO A 33 -1.74 1.13 -16.69
CA PRO A 33 -1.99 2.57 -16.75
C PRO A 33 -1.89 3.24 -15.38
N THR A 34 -2.41 2.60 -14.31
CA THR A 34 -2.28 3.10 -12.93
C THR A 34 -0.83 3.08 -12.45
N VAL A 35 -0.08 2.01 -12.75
CA VAL A 35 1.35 1.88 -12.41
C VAL A 35 2.16 3.00 -13.09
N ASN A 36 1.97 3.19 -14.40
CA ASN A 36 2.70 4.20 -15.16
C ASN A 36 2.37 5.62 -14.70
N TYR A 37 1.09 5.91 -14.45
CA TYR A 37 0.65 7.18 -13.89
C TYR A 37 1.32 7.46 -12.52
N CYS A 38 1.36 6.45 -11.66
CA CYS A 38 2.02 6.57 -10.35
C CYS A 38 3.51 6.92 -10.50
N LEU A 39 4.22 6.25 -11.41
CA LEU A 39 5.63 6.52 -11.68
C LEU A 39 5.88 7.97 -12.12
N GLU A 40 5.09 8.46 -13.08
CA GLU A 40 5.25 9.81 -13.61
C GLU A 40 4.79 10.89 -12.60
N ALA A 41 3.70 10.66 -11.87
CA ALA A 41 3.24 11.59 -10.85
C ALA A 41 4.23 11.73 -9.70
N VAL A 42 4.84 10.63 -9.23
CA VAL A 42 5.91 10.67 -8.21
C VAL A 42 7.14 11.39 -8.72
N LYS A 43 7.56 11.11 -9.96
CA LYS A 43 8.70 11.80 -10.60
C LYS A 43 8.45 13.31 -10.67
N LEU A 44 7.27 13.74 -11.10
CA LEU A 44 6.88 15.14 -11.16
C LEU A 44 6.84 15.77 -9.76
N ALA A 45 6.24 15.10 -8.78
CA ALA A 45 6.17 15.59 -7.40
C ALA A 45 7.57 15.81 -6.80
N CYS A 46 8.49 14.91 -7.04
CA CYS A 46 9.88 15.07 -6.59
C CYS A 46 10.61 16.21 -7.32
N ALA A 47 10.42 16.34 -8.62
CA ALA A 47 11.12 17.34 -9.42
C ALA A 47 10.59 18.76 -9.18
N SER A 48 9.28 18.94 -9.05
CA SER A 48 8.62 20.26 -9.05
C SER A 48 8.20 20.77 -7.68
N TYR A 49 8.03 19.85 -6.70
CA TYR A 49 7.51 20.20 -5.38
C TYR A 49 8.45 19.84 -4.22
N GLY A 50 9.68 19.48 -4.51
CA GLY A 50 10.71 19.21 -3.50
C GLY A 50 10.53 17.89 -2.75
N GLY A 51 9.87 16.89 -3.35
CA GLY A 51 9.79 15.54 -2.80
C GLY A 51 11.16 14.86 -2.75
N ASP A 52 11.45 14.18 -1.66
CA ASP A 52 12.68 13.43 -1.47
C ASP A 52 12.50 12.00 -2.01
N ARG A 53 13.22 11.67 -3.10
CA ARG A 53 13.14 10.36 -3.77
C ARG A 53 13.55 9.19 -2.89
N GLU A 54 14.40 9.43 -1.89
CA GLU A 54 14.88 8.41 -0.97
C GLU A 54 13.90 8.17 0.21
N LYS A 55 12.82 8.98 0.30
CA LYS A 55 11.88 8.98 1.42
C LYS A 55 10.42 8.82 1.01
N LEU A 56 10.17 8.08 -0.05
CA LEU A 56 8.83 7.83 -0.55
C LEU A 56 8.13 6.74 0.26
N VAL A 57 6.95 7.05 0.79
CA VAL A 57 6.12 6.11 1.56
C VAL A 57 4.80 5.90 0.84
N LEU A 58 4.46 4.66 0.55
CA LEU A 58 3.19 4.30 -0.05
C LEU A 58 2.17 3.95 1.05
N CYS A 59 1.10 4.74 1.11
CA CYS A 59 0.02 4.56 2.09
C CYS A 59 -1.29 4.22 1.39
N GLY A 60 -2.13 3.41 2.03
CA GLY A 60 -3.44 3.11 1.49
C GLY A 60 -4.42 2.59 2.53
N PHE A 61 -5.69 2.95 2.35
CA PHE A 61 -6.81 2.47 3.15
C PHE A 61 -7.73 1.58 2.31
N SER A 62 -8.26 0.52 2.89
CA SER A 62 -9.21 -0.38 2.24
C SER A 62 -8.63 -0.96 0.93
N ARG A 63 -9.22 -0.68 -0.22
CA ARG A 63 -8.66 -1.05 -1.54
C ARG A 63 -7.30 -0.41 -1.80
N GLY A 64 -7.06 0.80 -1.27
CA GLY A 64 -5.75 1.44 -1.30
C GLY A 64 -4.68 0.64 -0.54
N ALA A 65 -5.06 -0.05 0.53
CA ALA A 65 -4.14 -0.92 1.25
C ALA A 65 -3.74 -2.15 0.41
N ILE A 66 -4.68 -2.73 -0.33
CA ILE A 66 -4.38 -3.80 -1.30
C ILE A 66 -3.45 -3.25 -2.39
N ALA A 67 -3.74 -2.05 -2.91
CA ALA A 67 -2.93 -1.39 -3.93
C ALA A 67 -1.49 -1.08 -3.47
N CYS A 68 -1.23 -0.93 -2.17
CA CYS A 68 0.14 -0.79 -1.66
C CYS A 68 1.03 -1.94 -2.16
N ASN A 69 0.53 -3.17 -2.15
CA ASN A 69 1.28 -4.30 -2.69
C ASN A 69 0.94 -4.57 -4.16
N PHE A 70 -0.34 -4.58 -4.55
CA PHE A 70 -0.74 -4.92 -5.92
C PHE A 70 -0.16 -3.94 -6.96
N ILE A 71 -0.27 -2.64 -6.73
CA ILE A 71 0.29 -1.60 -7.60
C ILE A 71 1.73 -1.30 -7.21
N GLY A 72 1.97 -1.04 -5.91
CA GLY A 72 3.28 -0.60 -5.42
C GLY A 72 4.40 -1.64 -5.57
N LEU A 73 4.08 -2.95 -5.62
CA LEU A 73 5.02 -4.03 -5.87
C LEU A 73 4.76 -4.75 -7.21
N HIS A 74 4.03 -4.10 -8.14
CA HIS A 74 3.61 -4.71 -9.39
C HIS A 74 4.77 -5.28 -10.21
N ASN A 75 5.81 -4.50 -10.40
CA ASN A 75 7.05 -4.87 -11.09
C ASN A 75 8.26 -4.19 -10.43
N ASP A 76 9.45 -4.51 -10.90
CA ASP A 76 10.69 -4.03 -10.28
C ASP A 76 10.84 -2.50 -10.40
N ARG A 77 10.34 -1.90 -11.48
CA ARG A 77 10.42 -0.46 -11.71
C ARG A 77 9.67 0.33 -10.63
N ILE A 78 8.38 0.00 -10.38
CA ILE A 78 7.59 0.71 -9.37
C ILE A 78 7.95 0.27 -7.96
N SER A 79 8.28 -1.00 -7.76
CA SER A 79 8.65 -1.49 -6.43
C SER A 79 9.90 -0.79 -5.90
N GLY A 80 10.84 -0.45 -6.75
CA GLY A 80 12.07 0.26 -6.40
C GLY A 80 11.89 1.71 -5.92
N LEU A 81 10.70 2.31 -6.11
CA LEU A 81 10.44 3.68 -5.66
C LEU A 81 10.33 3.82 -4.13
N TRP A 82 9.76 2.83 -3.47
CA TRP A 82 9.25 3.00 -2.12
C TRP A 82 10.29 2.69 -1.05
N ARG A 83 10.43 3.57 -0.08
CA ARG A 83 11.22 3.36 1.13
C ARG A 83 10.47 2.53 2.17
N ALA A 84 9.15 2.72 2.27
CA ALA A 84 8.31 2.06 3.26
C ALA A 84 6.83 2.01 2.80
N PHE A 85 6.00 1.19 3.48
CA PHE A 85 4.59 1.03 3.15
C PHE A 85 3.72 1.10 4.41
N ILE A 86 2.50 1.66 4.27
CA ILE A 86 1.51 1.74 5.35
C ILE A 86 0.15 1.26 4.81
N PRO A 87 -0.07 -0.05 4.65
CA PRO A 87 -1.39 -0.59 4.31
C PRO A 87 -2.29 -0.62 5.55
N TYR A 88 -3.49 -0.07 5.42
CA TYR A 88 -4.49 -0.06 6.47
C TYR A 88 -5.80 -0.73 6.06
N SER A 89 -6.31 -1.63 6.89
CA SER A 89 -7.54 -2.42 6.81
C SER A 89 -7.37 -3.73 6.04
N HIS A 90 -7.11 -3.69 4.76
CA HIS A 90 -6.97 -4.91 3.94
C HIS A 90 -5.50 -5.15 3.57
N TYR A 91 -5.23 -6.37 3.08
CA TYR A 91 -3.92 -6.73 2.62
C TYR A 91 -4.00 -7.64 1.39
N ASP A 92 -3.12 -7.42 0.42
CA ASP A 92 -3.06 -8.20 -0.82
C ASP A 92 -2.73 -9.67 -0.53
N GLY A 93 -3.55 -10.59 -1.06
CA GLY A 93 -3.41 -12.03 -0.87
C GLY A 93 -4.10 -12.61 0.37
N VAL A 94 -4.60 -11.79 1.31
CA VAL A 94 -5.38 -12.29 2.46
C VAL A 94 -6.74 -12.83 2.00
N ARG A 95 -7.41 -12.11 1.11
CA ARG A 95 -8.69 -12.50 0.52
C ARG A 95 -8.60 -12.48 -0.99
N LYS A 96 -9.31 -13.40 -1.65
CA LYS A 96 -9.48 -13.36 -3.10
C LYS A 96 -10.56 -12.36 -3.47
N TRP A 97 -10.22 -11.41 -4.32
CA TRP A 97 -11.12 -10.38 -4.82
C TRP A 97 -11.51 -10.67 -6.29
N GLY A 98 -12.49 -9.93 -6.82
CA GLY A 98 -13.03 -10.16 -8.16
C GLY A 98 -12.23 -9.57 -9.32
N TYR A 99 -10.90 -9.40 -9.19
CA TYR A 99 -10.03 -8.92 -10.25
C TYR A 99 -8.88 -9.93 -10.52
N PRO A 100 -8.32 -9.97 -11.72
CA PRO A 100 -7.22 -10.87 -12.07
C PRO A 100 -5.98 -10.66 -11.19
N GLY A 101 -5.35 -11.76 -10.79
CA GLY A 101 -4.17 -11.71 -9.93
C GLY A 101 -4.46 -11.39 -8.46
N ALA A 102 -5.75 -11.48 -8.03
CA ALA A 102 -6.15 -11.33 -6.61
C ALA A 102 -5.92 -12.60 -5.77
N ASP A 103 -5.40 -13.64 -6.38
CA ASP A 103 -5.08 -14.91 -5.71
C ASP A 103 -3.79 -14.82 -4.88
N ARG A 104 -3.62 -15.81 -3.98
CA ARG A 104 -2.49 -15.85 -3.04
C ARG A 104 -1.14 -15.99 -3.73
N ASP A 105 -1.05 -16.78 -4.80
CA ASP A 105 0.22 -17.02 -5.49
C ASP A 105 0.71 -15.76 -6.21
N SER A 106 -0.18 -15.08 -6.91
CA SER A 106 0.09 -13.78 -7.53
C SER A 106 0.49 -12.72 -6.51
N ALA A 107 -0.21 -12.67 -5.36
CA ALA A 107 0.12 -11.75 -4.27
C ALA A 107 1.49 -12.07 -3.64
N LEU A 108 1.83 -13.34 -3.48
CA LEU A 108 3.14 -13.78 -2.98
C LEU A 108 4.27 -13.38 -3.93
N GLN A 109 4.07 -13.53 -5.25
CA GLN A 109 5.06 -13.07 -6.24
C GLN A 109 5.33 -11.56 -6.14
N ARG A 110 4.28 -10.75 -5.93
CA ARG A 110 4.43 -9.30 -5.67
C ARG A 110 5.15 -9.06 -4.36
N LEU A 111 4.74 -9.73 -3.29
CA LEU A 111 5.30 -9.54 -1.95
C LEU A 111 6.81 -9.85 -1.89
N ARG A 112 7.32 -10.81 -2.67
CA ARG A 112 8.75 -11.09 -2.76
C ARG A 112 9.58 -9.89 -3.24
N ARG A 113 8.98 -8.96 -4.01
CA ARG A 113 9.65 -7.71 -4.40
C ARG A 113 9.78 -6.70 -3.27
N LEU A 114 9.15 -6.94 -2.12
CA LEU A 114 9.28 -6.06 -0.96
C LEU A 114 10.73 -6.00 -0.45
N GLY A 115 11.43 -7.13 -0.42
CA GLY A 115 12.75 -7.24 0.17
C GLY A 115 12.71 -6.81 1.65
N GLN A 116 13.72 -6.10 2.09
CA GLN A 116 13.87 -5.63 3.48
C GLN A 116 13.18 -4.27 3.78
N ARG A 117 12.34 -3.77 2.87
CA ARG A 117 11.62 -2.51 3.09
C ARG A 117 10.51 -2.70 4.12
N PRO A 118 10.41 -1.81 5.12
CA PRO A 118 9.49 -2.01 6.22
C PRO A 118 8.03 -1.71 5.82
N GLN A 119 7.11 -2.49 6.40
CA GLN A 119 5.68 -2.22 6.33
C GLN A 119 5.10 -2.03 7.73
N PHE A 120 4.33 -0.96 7.93
CA PHE A 120 3.46 -0.79 9.09
C PHE A 120 2.02 -1.12 8.69
N ILE A 121 1.57 -2.28 9.08
CA ILE A 121 0.27 -2.83 8.71
C ILE A 121 -0.70 -2.62 9.85
N CYS A 122 -1.81 -1.96 9.59
CA CYS A 122 -2.85 -1.76 10.59
C CYS A 122 -4.18 -2.35 10.12
N GLY A 123 -5.02 -2.73 11.07
CA GLY A 123 -6.36 -3.21 10.75
C GLY A 123 -7.34 -3.00 11.90
N GLU A 124 -8.58 -2.74 11.55
CA GLU A 124 -9.73 -2.81 12.45
C GLU A 124 -10.20 -4.25 12.59
N GLY A 125 -10.89 -4.56 13.68
CA GLY A 125 -11.43 -5.89 13.94
C GLY A 125 -10.37 -6.98 13.81
N ASP A 126 -10.64 -7.98 13.00
CA ASP A 126 -9.79 -9.15 12.78
C ASP A 126 -8.77 -8.99 11.64
N ASN A 127 -8.82 -7.92 10.88
CA ASN A 127 -8.00 -7.74 9.68
C ASN A 127 -6.48 -7.82 9.99
N ALA A 128 -6.03 -7.24 11.10
CA ALA A 128 -4.62 -7.33 11.50
C ALA A 128 -4.20 -8.77 11.82
N ARG A 129 -5.06 -9.56 12.46
CA ARG A 129 -4.82 -10.97 12.80
C ARG A 129 -4.82 -11.86 11.56
N GLU A 130 -5.76 -11.65 10.64
CA GLU A 130 -5.80 -12.37 9.36
C GLU A 130 -4.53 -12.11 8.54
N THR A 131 -4.10 -10.85 8.48
CA THR A 131 -2.86 -10.48 7.79
C THR A 131 -1.62 -11.08 8.45
N ALA A 132 -1.55 -11.10 9.79
CA ALA A 132 -0.43 -11.72 10.51
C ALA A 132 -0.34 -13.22 10.20
N ARG A 133 -1.46 -13.93 10.18
CA ARG A 133 -1.52 -15.34 9.80
C ARG A 133 -1.05 -15.56 8.37
N TYR A 134 -1.57 -14.79 7.42
CA TYR A 134 -1.17 -14.86 6.03
C TYR A 134 0.35 -14.68 5.87
N LEU A 135 0.92 -13.64 6.46
CA LEU A 135 2.35 -13.36 6.36
C LEU A 135 3.21 -14.48 6.97
N ALA A 136 2.80 -15.05 8.12
CA ALA A 136 3.48 -16.19 8.71
C ALA A 136 3.49 -17.43 7.78
N GLU A 137 2.37 -17.68 7.08
CA GLU A 137 2.25 -18.78 6.11
C GLU A 137 3.12 -18.57 4.85
N THR A 138 3.34 -17.32 4.42
CA THR A 138 4.15 -17.02 3.22
C THR A 138 5.63 -17.28 3.39
N LYS A 139 6.13 -17.29 4.63
CA LYS A 139 7.56 -17.41 4.97
C LYS A 139 8.44 -16.36 4.27
N VAL A 140 7.88 -15.23 3.85
CA VAL A 140 8.64 -14.12 3.27
C VAL A 140 9.41 -13.43 4.39
N ASP A 141 10.71 -13.33 4.23
CA ASP A 141 11.55 -12.56 5.14
C ASP A 141 11.34 -11.06 4.86
N GLY A 142 10.67 -10.37 5.79
CA GLY A 142 10.31 -8.96 5.66
C GLY A 142 10.17 -8.26 7.01
N LYS A 143 10.32 -6.94 7.01
CA LYS A 143 10.20 -6.11 8.22
C LYS A 143 8.75 -5.67 8.43
N PHE A 144 7.93 -6.55 8.99
CA PHE A 144 6.50 -6.30 9.24
C PHE A 144 6.26 -5.84 10.67
N THR A 145 5.59 -4.70 10.82
CA THR A 145 5.00 -4.23 12.08
C THR A 145 3.50 -4.28 11.94
N ILE A 146 2.82 -5.18 12.65
CA ILE A 146 1.37 -5.40 12.50
C ILE A 146 0.66 -4.95 13.77
N ARG A 147 -0.39 -4.11 13.64
CA ARG A 147 -1.15 -3.54 14.76
C ARG A 147 -2.65 -3.55 14.51
N GLY A 148 -3.40 -4.02 15.49
CA GLY A 148 -4.84 -3.73 15.56
C GLY A 148 -5.05 -2.30 16.01
N THR A 149 -5.93 -1.56 15.35
CA THR A 149 -6.16 -0.14 15.67
C THR A 149 -6.99 0.06 16.93
N GLY A 150 -7.68 -0.98 17.40
CA GLY A 150 -8.66 -0.90 18.49
C GLY A 150 -10.03 -0.35 18.06
N PHE A 151 -10.17 0.09 16.82
CA PHE A 151 -11.44 0.51 16.24
C PHE A 151 -12.13 -0.67 15.56
N ARG A 152 -13.47 -0.69 15.59
CA ARG A 152 -14.26 -1.77 14.96
C ARG A 152 -14.77 -1.39 13.58
N ASN A 153 -14.97 -0.09 13.34
CA ASN A 153 -15.58 0.41 12.13
C ASN A 153 -14.54 0.54 11.02
N HIS A 154 -14.95 0.19 9.80
CA HIS A 154 -14.16 0.34 8.58
C HIS A 154 -14.08 1.82 8.17
N ASN A 155 -13.21 2.57 8.83
CA ASN A 155 -12.91 3.98 8.53
C ASN A 155 -11.49 4.34 8.98
N ASP A 156 -11.03 5.54 8.62
CA ASP A 156 -9.70 6.06 8.92
C ASP A 156 -9.63 6.92 10.18
N ALA A 157 -10.70 6.95 10.98
CA ALA A 157 -10.82 7.84 12.16
C ALA A 157 -9.68 7.64 13.19
N TRP A 158 -9.07 6.47 13.25
CA TRP A 158 -7.94 6.20 14.14
C TRP A 158 -6.71 7.08 13.83
N LEU A 159 -6.53 7.51 12.57
CA LEU A 159 -5.47 8.45 12.18
C LEU A 159 -5.68 9.85 12.74
N LEU A 160 -6.94 10.25 12.91
CA LEU A 160 -7.33 11.57 13.40
C LEU A 160 -7.38 11.63 14.92
N ARG A 161 -7.66 10.52 15.59
CA ARG A 161 -7.81 10.44 17.04
C ARG A 161 -6.52 10.05 17.73
N PRO A 162 -6.17 10.63 18.89
CA PRO A 162 -5.06 10.17 19.71
C PRO A 162 -5.23 8.70 20.10
N SER A 163 -4.24 7.88 19.80
CA SER A 163 -4.20 6.46 20.16
C SER A 163 -2.76 5.97 20.29
N VAL A 164 -2.59 4.83 20.95
CA VAL A 164 -1.27 4.19 21.06
C VAL A 164 -0.72 3.84 19.68
N VAL A 165 -1.54 3.22 18.83
CA VAL A 165 -1.13 2.78 17.47
C VAL A 165 -0.74 3.97 16.58
N ARG A 166 -1.48 5.09 16.66
CA ARG A 166 -1.12 6.32 15.94
C ARG A 166 0.24 6.87 16.38
N ARG A 167 0.54 6.81 17.69
CA ARG A 167 1.84 7.24 18.22
C ARG A 167 2.95 6.30 17.75
N GLU A 168 2.73 5.00 17.81
CA GLU A 168 3.66 4.00 17.30
C GLU A 168 3.95 4.18 15.81
N LEU A 169 2.92 4.42 14.98
CA LEU A 169 3.07 4.72 13.56
C LEU A 169 3.99 5.92 13.32
N ARG A 170 3.81 7.01 14.07
CA ARG A 170 4.65 8.21 13.94
C ARG A 170 6.12 7.93 14.26
N VAL A 171 6.37 7.20 15.34
CA VAL A 171 7.74 6.81 15.73
C VAL A 171 8.35 5.87 14.70
N TRP A 172 7.57 4.89 14.23
CA TRP A 172 7.98 3.96 13.19
C TRP A 172 8.33 4.69 11.88
N LEU A 173 7.49 5.61 11.44
CA LEU A 173 7.70 6.38 10.21
C LEU A 173 9.02 7.17 10.23
N VAL A 174 9.32 7.82 11.35
CA VAL A 174 10.61 8.54 11.51
C VAL A 174 11.80 7.59 11.40
N ARG A 175 11.68 6.37 11.93
CA ARG A 175 12.75 5.34 11.85
C ARG A 175 12.88 4.76 10.44
N ALA A 176 11.76 4.50 9.78
CA ALA A 176 11.74 3.95 8.42
C ALA A 176 12.32 4.90 7.36
N LEU A 177 12.34 6.22 7.64
CA LEU A 177 12.87 7.26 6.75
C LEU A 177 14.31 7.72 7.07
N LYS A 178 14.95 7.11 8.05
CA LYS A 178 16.39 7.26 8.29
C LYS A 178 17.18 6.30 7.40
#